data_028376e30ceb3c8c8371d9a67cb092b6
#
_entry.id   028376e30ceb3c8c8371d9a67cb092b6
#
_cell.length_a   1.000
_cell.length_b   1.000
_cell.length_c   1.000
_cell.angle_alpha   90.00
_cell.angle_beta   90.00
_cell.angle_gamma   90.00
#
_symmetry.space_group_name_H-M   'P 1'
#
loop_
_entity.id
_entity.type
_entity.pdbx_description
1 polymer ?
#
loop_
_entity_poly.entity_id
_entity_poly.type
_entity_poly.pdbx_seq_one_letter_code
_entity_poly.pdbx_strand_id
1 'polypeptide(L)'
;MRSINRAMSPLRPSVKALTRALAFVFLGFVTLQATAKNLNDPKLKSSSVLIVDQSDSSVLYSRNPDVAAPIASITKLMTALVVLDAKQPLDEPIQITEADRDYPKGAFSRLTVGTTLTRGDLMHVALMASENRAAHALGNNYPGGITAMVAAMNAKAKALGMSSAHFVDPTGLSSQNVASPEDLSKLVIAASKNRTIREFSTDKNYAVRVHKRLVEFRNTDNLVANPTWNIIVQKTGYIAEAGKCLVMAAVIEGRSVVIVLLDSFGKYTRVADAQRIKTWMANTSNPRFQVSIR
;
A
#
# COMPACT_ATOMS: atom_id res chain seq x y z
N MET A 1 -64.26 -72.46 42.43
CA MET A 1 -63.47 -72.48 41.25
C MET A 1 -62.85 -71.10 41.04
N ARG A 2 -61.72 -70.89 41.60
CA ARG A 2 -61.04 -69.59 41.51
C ARG A 2 -59.66 -69.79 40.86
N SER A 3 -59.44 -69.18 39.68
CA SER A 3 -58.24 -69.12 38.98
C SER A 3 -57.41 -67.97 39.55
N ILE A 4 -56.11 -68.24 39.89
CA ILE A 4 -55.17 -67.21 40.34
C ILE A 4 -54.15 -67.05 39.27
N ASN A 5 -54.20 -65.92 38.57
CA ASN A 5 -53.20 -65.49 37.65
C ASN A 5 -52.10 -64.70 38.41
N ARG A 6 -50.85 -65.19 38.40
CA ARG A 6 -49.65 -64.50 38.89
C ARG A 6 -48.97 -63.82 37.72
N ALA A 7 -49.02 -62.50 37.70
CA ALA A 7 -48.27 -61.70 36.76
C ALA A 7 -46.80 -61.55 37.22
N MET A 8 -45.90 -61.89 36.41
CA MET A 8 -44.41 -61.60 36.57
C MET A 8 -44.12 -60.16 36.13
N SER A 9 -43.55 -59.36 37.03
CA SER A 9 -43.04 -58.01 36.73
C SER A 9 -41.69 -58.06 36.11
N PRO A 10 -41.38 -57.27 35.09
CA PRO A 10 -40.03 -57.20 34.54
C PRO A 10 -39.10 -56.32 35.39
N LEU A 11 -37.92 -56.81 35.67
CA LEU A 11 -36.79 -56.10 36.32
C LEU A 11 -36.34 -54.93 35.44
N ARG A 12 -36.43 -53.73 35.98
CA ARG A 12 -35.84 -52.51 35.39
C ARG A 12 -34.35 -52.46 35.71
N PRO A 13 -33.45 -52.24 34.76
CA PRO A 13 -32.04 -52.04 35.06
C PRO A 13 -31.80 -50.68 35.71
N SER A 14 -30.94 -50.64 36.70
CA SER A 14 -30.60 -49.50 37.53
C SER A 14 -29.91 -48.41 36.71
N VAL A 15 -30.43 -47.16 36.75
CA VAL A 15 -29.92 -45.95 36.08
C VAL A 15 -28.51 -45.53 36.50
N LYS A 16 -27.93 -46.17 37.52
CA LYS A 16 -26.60 -45.80 38.05
C LYS A 16 -25.39 -46.41 37.28
N ALA A 17 -25.63 -47.32 36.37
CA ALA A 17 -24.55 -47.94 35.55
C ALA A 17 -24.27 -47.20 34.23
N LEU A 18 -25.21 -46.33 33.77
CA LEU A 18 -25.07 -45.63 32.48
C LEU A 18 -24.33 -44.30 32.59
N THR A 19 -24.20 -43.71 33.78
CA THR A 19 -23.55 -42.40 33.98
C THR A 19 -22.04 -42.47 34.13
N ARG A 20 -21.42 -43.66 34.28
CA ARG A 20 -19.96 -43.79 34.37
C ARG A 20 -19.27 -44.06 33.04
N ALA A 21 -19.97 -44.50 32.01
CA ALA A 21 -19.42 -44.78 30.70
C ALA A 21 -19.37 -43.54 29.77
N LEU A 22 -20.19 -42.50 30.02
CA LEU A 22 -20.17 -41.27 29.23
C LEU A 22 -19.12 -40.21 29.68
N ALA A 23 -18.58 -40.34 30.89
CA ALA A 23 -17.61 -39.40 31.44
C ALA A 23 -16.17 -39.62 30.91
N PHE A 24 -15.89 -40.79 30.35
CA PHE A 24 -14.53 -41.10 29.84
C PHE A 24 -14.31 -40.82 28.35
N VAL A 25 -15.35 -40.53 27.57
CA VAL A 25 -15.23 -40.20 26.14
C VAL A 25 -15.06 -38.70 25.90
N PHE A 26 -15.34 -37.83 26.89
CA PHE A 26 -15.25 -36.38 26.75
C PHE A 26 -13.90 -35.79 27.19
N LEU A 27 -12.98 -36.59 27.75
CA LEU A 27 -11.66 -36.11 28.22
C LEU A 27 -10.52 -36.32 27.19
N GLY A 28 -10.83 -36.88 26.02
CA GLY A 28 -9.86 -37.19 24.98
C GLY A 28 -9.80 -36.21 23.81
N PHE A 29 -10.61 -35.16 23.78
CA PHE A 29 -10.69 -34.23 22.62
C PHE A 29 -10.23 -32.80 22.92
N VAL A 30 -9.61 -32.52 24.05
CA VAL A 30 -9.11 -31.19 24.40
C VAL A 30 -7.60 -31.23 24.53
N THR A 31 -6.88 -31.61 23.50
CA THR A 31 -5.48 -31.21 23.33
C THR A 31 -4.98 -31.66 21.96
N LEU A 32 -5.25 -30.93 20.94
CA LEU A 32 -4.32 -30.73 19.84
C LEU A 32 -4.78 -29.54 18.98
N GLN A 33 -5.04 -28.39 19.58
CA GLN A 33 -4.76 -27.15 18.89
C GLN A 33 -3.27 -26.86 19.14
N ALA A 34 -2.43 -27.71 18.59
CA ALA A 34 -1.05 -27.37 18.34
C ALA A 34 -1.12 -26.13 17.43
N THR A 35 -0.61 -25.02 17.93
CA THR A 35 -0.28 -23.84 17.17
C THR A 35 0.40 -24.29 15.88
N ALA A 36 -0.36 -24.43 14.80
CA ALA A 36 0.18 -24.44 13.47
C ALA A 36 0.88 -23.09 13.35
N LYS A 37 2.19 -23.10 13.63
CA LYS A 37 3.08 -21.97 13.42
C LYS A 37 2.86 -21.63 11.95
N ASN A 38 2.21 -20.48 11.70
CA ASN A 38 1.81 -20.07 10.37
C ASN A 38 3.10 -19.91 9.54
N LEU A 39 3.58 -20.98 8.92
CA LEU A 39 4.77 -21.05 8.07
C LEU A 39 4.64 -20.09 6.87
N ASN A 40 3.45 -19.52 6.68
CA ASN A 40 3.08 -18.62 5.60
C ASN A 40 2.98 -17.13 5.99
N ASP A 41 3.37 -16.73 7.20
CA ASP A 41 3.42 -15.30 7.53
C ASP A 41 4.75 -14.69 7.01
N PRO A 42 4.72 -13.67 6.15
CA PRO A 42 5.93 -12.99 5.66
C PRO A 42 6.68 -12.20 6.74
N LYS A 43 6.21 -12.18 8.00
CA LYS A 43 6.82 -11.51 9.18
C LYS A 43 7.18 -10.05 8.94
N LEU A 44 6.24 -9.31 8.36
CA LEU A 44 6.40 -7.90 8.05
C LEU A 44 6.41 -7.04 9.31
N LYS A 45 7.12 -5.93 9.24
CA LYS A 45 7.29 -4.97 10.35
C LYS A 45 6.59 -3.64 10.13
N SER A 46 5.99 -3.42 8.94
CA SER A 46 5.11 -2.28 8.67
C SER A 46 3.82 -2.42 9.46
N SER A 47 3.29 -1.34 10.03
CA SER A 47 2.10 -1.37 10.88
C SER A 47 0.83 -1.68 10.10
N SER A 48 0.70 -1.16 8.87
CA SER A 48 -0.40 -1.47 7.96
C SER A 48 0.14 -2.00 6.64
N VAL A 49 -0.46 -3.08 6.16
CA VAL A 49 0.01 -3.82 4.97
C VAL A 49 -1.17 -4.31 4.16
N LEU A 50 -1.07 -4.20 2.84
CA LEU A 50 -1.95 -4.89 1.92
C LEU A 50 -1.16 -5.39 0.71
N ILE A 51 -1.36 -6.65 0.35
CA ILE A 51 -0.80 -7.28 -0.86
C ILE A 51 -1.97 -7.84 -1.65
N VAL A 52 -2.14 -7.35 -2.88
CA VAL A 52 -3.25 -7.74 -3.78
C VAL A 52 -2.68 -8.23 -5.09
N ASP A 53 -3.18 -9.35 -5.57
CA ASP A 53 -2.98 -9.79 -6.95
C ASP A 53 -3.84 -8.94 -7.90
N GLN A 54 -3.23 -8.35 -8.93
CA GLN A 54 -3.95 -7.48 -9.87
C GLN A 54 -4.80 -8.27 -10.88
N SER A 55 -4.54 -9.57 -11.07
CA SER A 55 -5.23 -10.37 -12.09
C SER A 55 -6.65 -10.73 -11.70
N ASP A 56 -6.88 -11.00 -10.42
CA ASP A 56 -8.15 -11.46 -9.87
C ASP A 56 -8.64 -10.63 -8.65
N SER A 57 -7.87 -9.61 -8.27
CA SER A 57 -8.10 -8.75 -7.11
C SER A 57 -8.09 -9.51 -5.76
N SER A 58 -7.52 -10.71 -5.71
CA SER A 58 -7.42 -11.48 -4.48
C SER A 58 -6.43 -10.84 -3.50
N VAL A 59 -6.82 -10.79 -2.22
CA VAL A 59 -5.95 -10.34 -1.13
C VAL A 59 -5.04 -11.50 -0.74
N LEU A 60 -3.74 -11.34 -0.95
CA LEU A 60 -2.72 -12.34 -0.62
C LEU A 60 -2.29 -12.23 0.85
N TYR A 61 -2.23 -11.01 1.37
CA TYR A 61 -1.92 -10.71 2.76
C TYR A 61 -2.49 -9.35 3.15
N SER A 62 -2.99 -9.23 4.39
CA SER A 62 -3.44 -7.95 4.91
C SER A 62 -3.16 -7.81 6.41
N ARG A 63 -2.92 -6.56 6.83
CA ARG A 63 -2.85 -6.13 8.23
C ARG A 63 -3.35 -4.70 8.28
N ASN A 64 -4.39 -4.41 9.08
CA ASN A 64 -5.04 -3.11 9.17
C ASN A 64 -5.38 -2.51 7.78
N PRO A 65 -6.05 -3.26 6.88
CA PRO A 65 -6.20 -2.85 5.48
C PRO A 65 -7.14 -1.67 5.28
N ASP A 66 -8.06 -1.46 6.19
CA ASP A 66 -9.14 -0.46 6.19
C ASP A 66 -8.84 0.78 7.04
N VAL A 67 -7.75 0.75 7.82
CA VAL A 67 -7.38 1.85 8.72
C VAL A 67 -6.72 2.98 7.95
N ALA A 68 -7.41 4.14 7.88
CA ALA A 68 -6.85 5.35 7.29
C ALA A 68 -5.73 5.93 8.17
N ALA A 69 -4.61 6.26 7.56
CA ALA A 69 -3.45 6.87 8.22
C ALA A 69 -2.82 7.93 7.32
N PRO A 70 -1.99 8.83 7.84
CA PRO A 70 -1.21 9.75 7.04
C PRO A 70 -0.34 9.01 6.03
N ILE A 71 -0.35 9.47 4.77
CA ILE A 71 0.30 8.76 3.65
C ILE A 71 1.55 9.46 3.12
N ALA A 72 1.87 10.63 3.64
CA ALA A 72 3.00 11.42 3.20
C ALA A 72 3.02 11.57 1.66
N SER A 73 4.20 11.52 1.05
CA SER A 73 4.41 11.71 -0.39
C SER A 73 3.82 10.61 -1.29
N ILE A 74 3.13 9.60 -0.75
CA ILE A 74 2.29 8.71 -1.59
C ILE A 74 1.22 9.56 -2.32
N THR A 75 0.79 10.65 -1.71
CA THR A 75 -0.08 11.71 -2.27
C THR A 75 0.29 12.09 -3.70
N LYS A 76 1.59 12.12 -4.05
CA LYS A 76 2.06 12.54 -5.38
C LYS A 76 1.64 11.63 -6.53
N LEU A 77 1.21 10.39 -6.26
CA LEU A 77 0.55 9.56 -7.26
C LEU A 77 -0.83 10.13 -7.64
N MET A 78 -1.60 10.59 -6.64
CA MET A 78 -2.88 11.27 -6.90
C MET A 78 -2.67 12.60 -7.62
N THR A 79 -1.67 13.37 -7.21
CA THR A 79 -1.24 14.61 -7.88
C THR A 79 -0.98 14.37 -9.36
N ALA A 80 -0.18 13.36 -9.69
CA ALA A 80 0.15 13.03 -11.08
C ALA A 80 -1.09 12.60 -11.89
N LEU A 81 -1.98 11.78 -11.32
CA LEU A 81 -3.22 11.39 -11.99
C LEU A 81 -4.08 12.60 -12.32
N VAL A 82 -4.26 13.51 -11.37
CA VAL A 82 -5.12 14.70 -11.55
C VAL A 82 -4.51 15.68 -12.56
N VAL A 83 -3.18 15.86 -12.54
CA VAL A 83 -2.48 16.68 -13.56
C VAL A 83 -2.67 16.13 -14.95
N LEU A 84 -2.57 14.80 -15.12
CA LEU A 84 -2.76 14.16 -16.43
C LEU A 84 -4.22 14.17 -16.88
N ASP A 85 -5.18 14.03 -15.95
CA ASP A 85 -6.60 14.13 -16.25
C ASP A 85 -7.00 15.53 -16.76
N ALA A 86 -6.30 16.58 -16.30
CA ALA A 86 -6.51 17.96 -16.77
C ALA A 86 -6.04 18.20 -18.21
N LYS A 87 -5.29 17.23 -18.79
CA LYS A 87 -4.81 17.28 -20.20
C LYS A 87 -4.04 18.55 -20.57
N GLN A 88 -3.41 19.20 -19.58
CA GLN A 88 -2.53 20.33 -19.83
C GLN A 88 -1.26 19.84 -20.53
N PRO A 89 -0.65 20.63 -21.45
CA PRO A 89 0.57 20.25 -22.15
C PRO A 89 1.71 19.94 -21.16
N LEU A 90 2.40 18.80 -21.33
CA LEU A 90 3.52 18.43 -20.48
C LEU A 90 4.79 19.22 -20.77
N ASP A 91 4.89 19.81 -21.95
CA ASP A 91 5.98 20.70 -22.38
C ASP A 91 5.77 22.16 -21.97
N GLU A 92 4.61 22.51 -21.39
CA GLU A 92 4.33 23.84 -20.89
C GLU A 92 5.34 24.26 -19.82
N PRO A 93 6.02 25.43 -19.99
CA PRO A 93 6.98 25.90 -19.02
C PRO A 93 6.28 26.47 -17.78
N ILE A 94 6.71 26.04 -16.60
CA ILE A 94 6.23 26.50 -15.29
C ILE A 94 7.40 27.07 -14.51
N GLN A 95 7.28 28.31 -14.04
CA GLN A 95 8.27 28.92 -13.19
C GLN A 95 7.99 28.62 -11.71
N ILE A 96 9.01 28.19 -11.00
CA ILE A 96 8.99 28.07 -9.53
C ILE A 96 8.95 29.47 -8.90
N THR A 97 7.96 29.73 -8.09
CA THR A 97 7.72 31.02 -7.43
C THR A 97 7.92 30.93 -5.93
N GLU A 98 7.85 32.07 -5.22
CA GLU A 98 7.86 32.08 -3.75
C GLU A 98 6.66 31.34 -3.16
N ALA A 99 5.51 31.30 -3.86
CA ALA A 99 4.34 30.54 -3.44
C ALA A 99 4.60 29.01 -3.43
N ASP A 100 5.62 28.53 -4.14
CA ASP A 100 6.00 27.11 -4.19
C ASP A 100 7.02 26.73 -3.10
N ARG A 101 7.41 27.66 -2.24
CA ARG A 101 8.20 27.33 -1.06
C ARG A 101 7.39 26.49 -0.10
N ASP A 102 7.95 25.36 0.24
CA ASP A 102 7.34 24.43 1.18
C ASP A 102 7.18 25.08 2.56
N TYR A 103 5.97 25.39 2.95
CA TYR A 103 5.62 25.70 4.32
C TYR A 103 4.67 24.61 4.83
N PRO A 104 5.02 23.85 5.89
CA PRO A 104 5.87 24.23 6.99
C PRO A 104 7.12 23.34 7.14
N LYS A 105 8.26 23.98 7.44
CA LYS A 105 9.43 23.42 8.11
C LYS A 105 10.28 22.38 7.34
N GLY A 106 11.36 22.86 6.71
CA GLY A 106 12.59 22.07 6.60
C GLY A 106 12.65 21.05 5.48
N ALA A 107 11.68 20.99 4.59
CA ALA A 107 11.81 20.20 3.37
C ALA A 107 12.80 20.91 2.43
N PHE A 108 14.02 20.38 2.35
CA PHE A 108 15.03 20.90 1.44
C PHE A 108 14.65 20.61 0.00
N SER A 109 14.60 21.64 -0.84
CA SER A 109 14.42 21.52 -2.29
C SER A 109 15.64 22.03 -3.04
N ARG A 110 16.01 21.31 -4.10
CA ARG A 110 17.07 21.74 -5.05
C ARG A 110 16.54 22.59 -6.20
N LEU A 111 15.20 22.70 -6.32
CA LEU A 111 14.55 23.61 -7.25
C LEU A 111 14.45 24.99 -6.60
N THR A 112 15.28 25.94 -7.04
CA THR A 112 15.26 27.31 -6.50
C THR A 112 14.19 28.15 -7.16
N VAL A 113 13.70 29.16 -6.44
CA VAL A 113 12.77 30.17 -7.00
C VAL A 113 13.37 30.84 -8.23
N GLY A 114 12.56 31.12 -9.25
CA GLY A 114 12.96 31.63 -10.55
C GLY A 114 13.38 30.53 -11.55
N THR A 115 13.51 29.26 -11.12
CA THR A 115 13.74 28.14 -12.04
C THR A 115 12.50 27.89 -12.89
N THR A 116 12.65 27.75 -14.19
CA THR A 116 11.59 27.35 -15.09
C THR A 116 11.86 25.93 -15.58
N LEU A 117 10.87 25.05 -15.45
CA LEU A 117 10.89 23.66 -15.89
C LEU A 117 9.59 23.36 -16.63
N THR A 118 9.58 22.33 -17.45
CA THR A 118 8.33 21.88 -18.06
C THR A 118 7.41 21.23 -17.01
N ARG A 119 6.09 21.19 -17.25
CA ARG A 119 5.14 20.44 -16.44
C ARG A 119 5.57 18.99 -16.29
N GLY A 120 6.05 18.39 -17.39
CA GLY A 120 6.58 17.03 -17.41
C GLY A 120 7.80 16.86 -16.50
N ASP A 121 8.77 17.77 -16.56
CA ASP A 121 9.95 17.74 -15.67
C ASP A 121 9.55 17.81 -14.19
N LEU A 122 8.62 18.72 -13.85
CA LEU A 122 8.13 18.85 -12.48
C LEU A 122 7.44 17.57 -12.02
N MET A 123 6.59 16.97 -12.86
CA MET A 123 5.91 15.73 -12.52
C MET A 123 6.90 14.57 -12.39
N HIS A 124 7.93 14.52 -13.24
CA HIS A 124 8.97 13.50 -13.19
C HIS A 124 9.73 13.54 -11.87
N VAL A 125 10.27 14.70 -11.48
CA VAL A 125 11.02 14.82 -10.22
C VAL A 125 10.12 14.68 -8.99
N ALA A 126 8.83 15.07 -9.08
CA ALA A 126 7.87 14.84 -8.01
C ALA A 126 7.60 13.36 -7.76
N LEU A 127 7.48 12.56 -8.81
CA LEU A 127 7.26 11.11 -8.70
C LEU A 127 8.53 10.36 -8.30
N MET A 128 9.61 10.54 -9.03
CA MET A 128 10.86 9.80 -8.86
C MET A 128 11.62 10.19 -7.59
N ALA A 129 11.88 11.49 -7.45
CA ALA A 129 12.69 12.03 -6.35
C ALA A 129 11.85 12.55 -5.17
N SER A 130 10.54 12.44 -5.27
CA SER A 130 9.62 12.95 -4.23
C SER A 130 9.75 14.46 -3.98
N GLU A 131 10.07 15.24 -5.04
CA GLU A 131 10.33 16.68 -4.94
C GLU A 131 9.03 17.43 -4.58
N ASN A 132 9.04 18.08 -3.40
CA ASN A 132 7.84 18.73 -2.86
C ASN A 132 7.50 20.01 -3.61
N ARG A 133 8.52 20.84 -3.88
CA ARG A 133 8.33 22.12 -4.56
C ARG A 133 7.79 21.92 -5.98
N ALA A 134 8.24 20.86 -6.66
CA ALA A 134 7.69 20.46 -7.94
C ALA A 134 6.20 20.08 -7.84
N ALA A 135 5.82 19.28 -6.85
CA ALA A 135 4.42 18.89 -6.64
C ALA A 135 3.54 20.10 -6.28
N HIS A 136 4.08 21.06 -5.50
CA HIS A 136 3.37 22.28 -5.15
C HIS A 136 3.17 23.18 -6.37
N ALA A 137 4.22 23.37 -7.20
CA ALA A 137 4.14 24.15 -8.42
C ALA A 137 3.13 23.56 -9.42
N LEU A 138 3.05 22.22 -9.53
CA LEU A 138 2.00 21.55 -10.31
C LEU A 138 0.60 21.92 -9.78
N GLY A 139 0.43 22.00 -8.44
CA GLY A 139 -0.83 22.40 -7.81
C GLY A 139 -1.19 23.85 -8.09
N ASN A 140 -0.25 24.78 -7.93
CA ASN A 140 -0.47 26.20 -8.18
C ASN A 140 -0.80 26.48 -9.66
N ASN A 141 -0.24 25.70 -10.60
CA ASN A 141 -0.45 25.84 -12.02
C ASN A 141 -1.53 24.87 -12.59
N TYR A 142 -2.32 24.28 -11.69
CA TYR A 142 -3.52 23.54 -12.09
C TYR A 142 -4.64 24.51 -12.48
N PRO A 143 -5.55 24.18 -13.41
CA PRO A 143 -6.68 25.04 -13.75
C PRO A 143 -7.54 25.39 -12.52
N GLY A 144 -7.57 26.65 -12.15
CA GLY A 144 -8.19 27.13 -10.91
C GLY A 144 -7.31 27.06 -9.66
N GLY A 145 -6.01 26.75 -9.82
CA GLY A 145 -5.01 26.76 -8.76
C GLY A 145 -5.11 25.59 -7.78
N ILE A 146 -4.39 25.70 -6.66
CA ILE A 146 -4.23 24.62 -5.69
C ILE A 146 -5.55 24.17 -5.06
N THR A 147 -6.48 25.09 -4.82
CA THR A 147 -7.81 24.77 -4.27
C THR A 147 -8.61 23.88 -5.23
N ALA A 148 -8.61 24.21 -6.51
CA ALA A 148 -9.27 23.39 -7.53
C ALA A 148 -8.58 22.03 -7.69
N MET A 149 -7.25 21.99 -7.60
CA MET A 149 -6.51 20.73 -7.62
C MET A 149 -6.87 19.83 -6.46
N VAL A 150 -6.92 20.34 -5.23
CA VAL A 150 -7.30 19.55 -4.04
C VAL A 150 -8.73 19.03 -4.18
N ALA A 151 -9.65 19.86 -4.70
CA ALA A 151 -11.01 19.42 -4.99
C ALA A 151 -11.02 18.28 -6.02
N ALA A 152 -10.21 18.38 -7.08
CA ALA A 152 -10.08 17.34 -8.11
C ALA A 152 -9.44 16.06 -7.56
N MET A 153 -8.45 16.14 -6.66
CA MET A 153 -7.86 14.99 -5.97
C MET A 153 -8.91 14.22 -5.17
N ASN A 154 -9.74 14.91 -4.39
CA ASN A 154 -10.81 14.28 -3.63
C ASN A 154 -11.93 13.72 -4.53
N ALA A 155 -12.28 14.41 -5.60
CA ALA A 155 -13.22 13.90 -6.61
C ALA A 155 -12.69 12.62 -7.30
N LYS A 156 -11.39 12.60 -7.63
CA LYS A 156 -10.72 11.41 -8.19
C LYS A 156 -10.68 10.27 -7.20
N ALA A 157 -10.40 10.53 -5.92
CA ALA A 157 -10.45 9.52 -4.87
C ALA A 157 -11.84 8.88 -4.79
N LYS A 158 -12.89 9.70 -4.78
CA LYS A 158 -14.28 9.21 -4.81
C LYS A 158 -14.56 8.36 -6.05
N ALA A 159 -14.13 8.80 -7.24
CA ALA A 159 -14.32 8.07 -8.50
C ALA A 159 -13.58 6.73 -8.52
N LEU A 160 -12.44 6.61 -7.82
CA LEU A 160 -11.70 5.37 -7.64
C LEU A 160 -12.26 4.48 -6.52
N GLY A 161 -13.30 4.91 -5.80
CA GLY A 161 -13.86 4.19 -4.66
C GLY A 161 -12.95 4.18 -3.43
N MET A 162 -12.10 5.19 -3.25
CA MET A 162 -11.23 5.39 -2.08
C MET A 162 -12.03 6.05 -0.96
N SER A 163 -12.79 5.25 -0.22
CA SER A 163 -13.84 5.73 0.70
C SER A 163 -13.32 6.41 1.97
N SER A 164 -12.10 6.08 2.40
CA SER A 164 -11.45 6.66 3.59
C SER A 164 -10.33 7.63 3.25
N ALA A 165 -10.07 7.90 1.95
CA ALA A 165 -9.04 8.83 1.53
C ALA A 165 -9.51 10.28 1.61
N HIS A 166 -8.61 11.16 2.07
CA HIS A 166 -8.79 12.60 2.08
C HIS A 166 -7.49 13.30 1.74
N PHE A 167 -7.57 14.34 0.88
CA PHE A 167 -6.43 15.11 0.42
C PHE A 167 -6.65 16.59 0.74
N VAL A 168 -5.61 17.27 1.24
CA VAL A 168 -5.62 18.70 1.55
C VAL A 168 -4.50 19.46 0.85
N ASP A 169 -3.48 18.78 0.34
CA ASP A 169 -2.38 19.36 -0.42
C ASP A 169 -1.83 18.38 -1.46
N PRO A 170 -1.13 18.85 -2.53
CA PRO A 170 -0.61 18.00 -3.60
C PRO A 170 0.73 17.33 -3.26
N THR A 171 1.36 17.64 -2.11
CA THR A 171 2.71 17.19 -1.75
C THR A 171 2.70 15.99 -0.81
N GLY A 172 1.73 15.93 0.11
CA GLY A 172 1.66 15.00 1.21
C GLY A 172 2.52 15.43 2.41
N LEU A 173 2.85 16.72 2.53
CA LEU A 173 3.51 17.26 3.71
C LEU A 173 2.54 17.40 4.89
N SER A 174 1.26 17.63 4.62
CA SER A 174 0.23 17.62 5.66
C SER A 174 -0.08 16.19 6.09
N SER A 175 -0.13 15.97 7.41
CA SER A 175 -0.63 14.73 8.01
C SER A 175 -2.13 14.49 7.80
N GLN A 176 -2.85 15.50 7.30
CA GLN A 176 -4.25 15.38 6.93
C GLN A 176 -4.47 14.72 5.56
N ASN A 177 -3.42 14.51 4.77
CA ASN A 177 -3.49 13.62 3.61
C ASN A 177 -3.49 12.17 4.11
N VAL A 178 -4.66 11.56 4.14
CA VAL A 178 -4.88 10.24 4.71
C VAL A 178 -5.50 9.28 3.70
N ALA A 179 -5.22 8.00 3.83
CA ALA A 179 -5.87 6.91 3.09
C ALA A 179 -5.61 5.58 3.80
N SER A 180 -6.47 4.60 3.57
CA SER A 180 -6.24 3.21 4.01
C SER A 180 -5.36 2.45 3.00
N PRO A 181 -4.76 1.32 3.38
CA PRO A 181 -4.10 0.42 2.43
C PRO A 181 -5.02 -0.02 1.28
N GLU A 182 -6.30 -0.26 1.53
CA GLU A 182 -7.28 -0.58 0.48
C GLU A 182 -7.46 0.55 -0.52
N ASP A 183 -7.58 1.79 -0.04
CA ASP A 183 -7.66 2.96 -0.91
C ASP A 183 -6.39 3.13 -1.74
N LEU A 184 -5.23 2.97 -1.11
CA LEU A 184 -3.96 3.10 -1.80
C LEU A 184 -3.74 2.00 -2.84
N SER A 185 -4.28 0.79 -2.64
CA SER A 185 -4.23 -0.24 -3.66
C SER A 185 -4.96 0.20 -4.94
N LYS A 186 -6.13 0.82 -4.80
CA LYS A 186 -6.91 1.37 -5.92
C LYS A 186 -6.15 2.51 -6.64
N LEU A 187 -5.50 3.39 -5.85
CA LEU A 187 -4.66 4.45 -6.38
C LEU A 187 -3.49 3.91 -7.20
N VAL A 188 -2.79 2.90 -6.68
CA VAL A 188 -1.64 2.27 -7.35
C VAL A 188 -2.09 1.57 -8.64
N ILE A 189 -3.23 0.86 -8.61
CA ILE A 189 -3.81 0.23 -9.80
C ILE A 189 -4.16 1.29 -10.86
N ALA A 190 -4.75 2.42 -10.47
CA ALA A 190 -5.04 3.51 -11.40
C ALA A 190 -3.76 4.11 -11.99
N ALA A 191 -2.75 4.37 -11.15
CA ALA A 191 -1.46 4.89 -11.56
C ALA A 191 -0.71 3.93 -12.51
N SER A 192 -0.77 2.62 -12.26
CA SER A 192 -0.11 1.60 -13.08
C SER A 192 -0.66 1.50 -14.51
N LYS A 193 -1.89 2.00 -14.76
CA LYS A 193 -2.47 2.05 -16.11
C LYS A 193 -1.92 3.20 -16.95
N ASN A 194 -1.31 4.21 -16.33
CA ASN A 194 -0.78 5.38 -17.02
C ASN A 194 0.70 5.19 -17.35
N ARG A 195 1.06 5.26 -18.65
CA ARG A 195 2.42 5.05 -19.11
C ARG A 195 3.40 6.08 -18.52
N THR A 196 3.03 7.36 -18.54
CA THR A 196 3.88 8.45 -18.03
C THR A 196 4.18 8.29 -16.54
N ILE A 197 3.18 7.90 -15.73
CA ILE A 197 3.40 7.66 -14.30
C ILE A 197 4.32 6.46 -14.09
N ARG A 198 4.16 5.38 -14.88
CA ARG A 198 5.07 4.23 -14.78
C ARG A 198 6.51 4.65 -15.07
N GLU A 199 6.76 5.28 -16.21
CA GLU A 199 8.07 5.73 -16.63
C GLU A 199 8.68 6.67 -15.57
N PHE A 200 7.99 7.74 -15.20
CA PHE A 200 8.51 8.74 -14.27
C PHE A 200 8.74 8.21 -12.86
N SER A 201 7.90 7.30 -12.37
CA SER A 201 8.08 6.76 -11.02
C SER A 201 9.20 5.71 -10.92
N THR A 202 9.58 5.08 -12.03
CA THR A 202 10.56 3.98 -12.04
C THR A 202 11.91 4.34 -12.65
N ASP A 203 12.10 5.54 -13.16
CA ASP A 203 13.42 6.00 -13.58
C ASP A 203 14.37 6.05 -12.40
N LYS A 204 15.65 5.69 -12.64
CA LYS A 204 16.69 5.64 -11.60
C LYS A 204 17.21 7.01 -11.25
N ASN A 205 17.40 7.83 -12.25
CA ASN A 205 17.89 9.20 -12.15
C ASN A 205 17.33 10.06 -13.28
N TYR A 206 17.20 11.34 -13.02
CA TYR A 206 16.76 12.33 -13.99
C TYR A 206 17.45 13.66 -13.71
N ALA A 207 17.87 14.38 -14.75
CA ALA A 207 18.57 15.65 -14.63
C ALA A 207 17.75 16.78 -15.23
N VAL A 208 17.59 17.86 -14.49
CA VAL A 208 16.91 19.08 -14.95
C VAL A 208 17.85 20.28 -14.84
N ARG A 209 17.59 21.30 -15.65
CA ARG A 209 18.36 22.53 -15.62
C ARG A 209 17.77 23.51 -14.59
N VAL A 210 18.47 23.74 -13.50
CA VAL A 210 18.12 24.75 -12.48
C VAL A 210 19.02 25.97 -12.75
N HIS A 211 18.43 27.02 -13.30
CA HIS A 211 19.17 28.18 -13.87
C HIS A 211 20.24 27.73 -14.86
N LYS A 212 21.53 27.98 -14.53
CA LYS A 212 22.67 27.60 -15.40
C LYS A 212 23.29 26.23 -15.07
N ARG A 213 22.74 25.49 -14.05
CA ARG A 213 23.34 24.24 -13.58
C ARG A 213 22.44 23.06 -13.94
N LEU A 214 23.06 21.95 -14.34
CA LEU A 214 22.37 20.66 -14.43
C LEU A 214 22.34 20.04 -13.03
N VAL A 215 21.12 19.70 -12.55
CA VAL A 215 20.88 19.10 -11.24
C VAL A 215 20.31 17.70 -11.45
N GLU A 216 21.06 16.70 -11.01
CA GLU A 216 20.64 15.30 -11.07
C GLU A 216 19.79 14.95 -9.86
N PHE A 217 18.63 14.34 -10.10
CA PHE A 217 17.76 13.74 -9.10
C PHE A 217 17.85 12.21 -9.17
N ARG A 218 17.68 11.54 -8.02
CA ARG A 218 17.72 10.08 -7.92
C ARG A 218 16.43 9.56 -7.34
N ASN A 219 16.07 8.35 -7.74
CA ASN A 219 14.88 7.70 -7.22
C ASN A 219 15.00 7.48 -5.70
N THR A 220 13.90 7.74 -5.00
CA THR A 220 13.84 7.55 -3.54
C THR A 220 13.65 6.08 -3.13
N ASP A 221 13.23 5.22 -4.08
CA ASP A 221 13.16 3.78 -3.88
C ASP A 221 14.37 3.08 -4.54
N ASN A 222 15.30 2.62 -3.72
CA ASN A 222 16.48 1.90 -4.20
C ASN A 222 16.15 0.55 -4.87
N LEU A 223 14.95 0.00 -4.68
CA LEU A 223 14.52 -1.23 -5.35
C LEU A 223 14.42 -1.05 -6.86
N VAL A 224 14.16 0.16 -7.35
CA VAL A 224 14.12 0.49 -8.79
C VAL A 224 15.46 0.21 -9.47
N ALA A 225 16.57 0.39 -8.76
CA ALA A 225 17.91 0.13 -9.30
C ALA A 225 18.31 -1.36 -9.23
N ASN A 226 17.56 -2.18 -8.46
CA ASN A 226 17.86 -3.60 -8.28
C ASN A 226 17.32 -4.41 -9.46
N PRO A 227 18.20 -5.08 -10.26
CA PRO A 227 17.81 -5.80 -11.47
C PRO A 227 16.91 -7.02 -11.21
N THR A 228 16.80 -7.48 -9.96
CA THR A 228 15.93 -8.60 -9.59
C THR A 228 14.49 -8.17 -9.37
N TRP A 229 14.17 -6.87 -9.44
CA TRP A 229 12.83 -6.33 -9.32
C TRP A 229 12.29 -5.86 -10.66
N ASN A 230 11.06 -6.24 -10.96
CA ASN A 230 10.29 -5.70 -12.08
C ASN A 230 9.17 -4.80 -11.52
N ILE A 231 9.52 -3.54 -11.22
CA ILE A 231 8.60 -2.56 -10.66
C ILE A 231 7.91 -1.81 -11.79
N ILE A 232 6.58 -1.78 -11.76
CA ILE A 232 5.72 -1.12 -12.75
C ILE A 232 5.46 0.34 -12.36
N VAL A 233 5.20 0.57 -11.08
CA VAL A 233 4.99 1.90 -10.49
C VAL A 233 5.37 1.83 -9.02
N GLN A 234 5.89 2.92 -8.48
CA GLN A 234 6.20 3.01 -7.06
C GLN A 234 6.07 4.45 -6.54
N LYS A 235 5.91 4.57 -5.23
CA LYS A 235 6.10 5.82 -4.52
C LYS A 235 6.48 5.58 -3.06
N THR A 236 7.50 6.26 -2.60
CA THR A 236 7.86 6.32 -1.18
C THR A 236 7.24 7.54 -0.51
N GLY A 237 7.01 7.44 0.81
CA GLY A 237 6.57 8.54 1.65
C GLY A 237 7.30 8.57 2.99
N TYR A 238 7.42 9.77 3.57
CA TYR A 238 7.87 9.97 4.94
C TYR A 238 7.49 11.37 5.43
N ILE A 239 6.77 11.43 6.51
CA ILE A 239 6.69 12.51 7.49
C ILE A 239 6.71 11.85 8.87
N ALA A 240 6.92 12.62 9.94
CA ALA A 240 6.99 12.04 11.28
C ALA A 240 5.71 11.29 11.67
N GLU A 241 4.55 11.84 11.30
CA GLU A 241 3.22 11.30 11.60
C GLU A 241 2.84 10.06 10.77
N ALA A 242 3.43 9.90 9.59
CA ALA A 242 3.15 8.76 8.70
C ALA A 242 4.12 7.60 8.87
N GLY A 243 5.26 7.83 9.52
CA GLY A 243 6.36 6.87 9.44
C GLY A 243 6.89 6.71 8.02
N LYS A 244 7.62 5.65 7.74
CA LYS A 244 8.11 5.35 6.38
C LYS A 244 7.07 4.52 5.63
N CYS A 245 6.66 5.03 4.45
CA CYS A 245 5.66 4.41 3.60
C CYS A 245 6.26 4.00 2.25
N LEU A 246 5.73 2.93 1.66
CA LEU A 246 6.03 2.49 0.30
C LEU A 246 4.77 1.89 -0.31
N VAL A 247 4.45 2.31 -1.52
CA VAL A 247 3.49 1.61 -2.37
C VAL A 247 4.15 1.25 -3.69
N MET A 248 3.81 0.09 -4.24
CA MET A 248 4.28 -0.30 -5.56
C MET A 248 3.33 -1.29 -6.24
N ALA A 249 3.35 -1.29 -7.57
CA ALA A 249 2.95 -2.43 -8.37
C ALA A 249 4.21 -3.06 -8.96
N ALA A 250 4.32 -4.37 -8.89
CA ALA A 250 5.48 -5.11 -9.40
C ALA A 250 5.08 -6.49 -9.90
N VAL A 251 5.91 -7.07 -10.78
CA VAL A 251 5.78 -8.48 -11.16
C VAL A 251 6.70 -9.32 -10.29
N ILE A 252 6.14 -10.25 -9.54
CA ILE A 252 6.84 -11.19 -8.66
C ILE A 252 6.39 -12.60 -9.01
N GLU A 253 7.33 -13.48 -9.37
CA GLU A 253 7.03 -14.89 -9.79
C GLU A 253 5.95 -14.96 -10.88
N GLY A 254 6.01 -14.04 -11.84
CA GLY A 254 5.05 -13.97 -12.95
C GLY A 254 3.68 -13.36 -12.59
N ARG A 255 3.43 -13.00 -11.33
CA ARG A 255 2.18 -12.38 -10.85
C ARG A 255 2.34 -10.88 -10.74
N SER A 256 1.39 -10.12 -11.28
CA SER A 256 1.32 -8.68 -11.08
C SER A 256 0.66 -8.38 -9.74
N VAL A 257 1.39 -7.78 -8.81
CA VAL A 257 0.90 -7.53 -7.44
C VAL A 257 1.02 -6.06 -7.07
N VAL A 258 0.07 -5.58 -6.28
CA VAL A 258 0.15 -4.31 -5.56
C VAL A 258 0.59 -4.57 -4.14
N ILE A 259 1.57 -3.82 -3.69
CA ILE A 259 2.10 -3.87 -2.32
C ILE A 259 1.93 -2.48 -1.71
N VAL A 260 1.29 -2.42 -0.54
CA VAL A 260 1.14 -1.23 0.28
C VAL A 260 1.75 -1.50 1.65
N LEU A 261 2.73 -0.67 2.04
CA LEU A 261 3.42 -0.73 3.32
C LEU A 261 3.36 0.66 3.96
N LEU A 262 2.65 0.79 5.08
CA LEU A 262 2.52 2.06 5.81
C LEU A 262 3.11 1.94 7.22
N ASP A 263 3.55 3.08 7.72
CA ASP A 263 4.09 3.23 9.06
C ASP A 263 5.15 2.17 9.38
N SER A 264 6.18 2.10 8.53
CA SER A 264 7.33 1.24 8.76
C SER A 264 8.33 1.94 9.68
N PHE A 265 8.58 1.38 10.84
CA PHE A 265 9.58 1.89 11.76
C PHE A 265 11.02 1.57 11.28
N GLY A 266 11.93 2.54 11.35
CA GLY A 266 13.34 2.38 10.98
C GLY A 266 13.65 2.68 9.51
N LYS A 267 14.95 2.91 9.23
CA LYS A 267 15.43 3.46 7.95
C LYS A 267 15.16 2.55 6.74
N TYR A 268 15.29 1.24 6.92
CA TYR A 268 15.27 0.26 5.83
C TYR A 268 14.09 -0.72 5.90
N THR A 269 13.21 -0.58 6.87
CA THR A 269 12.17 -1.57 7.16
C THR A 269 11.24 -1.81 5.99
N ARG A 270 10.72 -0.74 5.33
CA ARG A 270 9.84 -0.87 4.16
C ARG A 270 10.48 -1.62 2.99
N VAL A 271 11.79 -1.40 2.76
CA VAL A 271 12.56 -2.11 1.72
C VAL A 271 12.78 -3.57 2.11
N ALA A 272 13.10 -3.82 3.38
CA ALA A 272 13.25 -5.18 3.91
C ALA A 272 11.91 -5.94 3.89
N ASP A 273 10.79 -5.26 4.16
CA ASP A 273 9.46 -5.86 4.08
C ASP A 273 9.08 -6.20 2.63
N ALA A 274 9.36 -5.32 1.68
CA ALA A 274 9.18 -5.63 0.26
C ALA A 274 9.99 -6.87 -0.15
N GLN A 275 11.24 -6.99 0.32
CA GLN A 275 12.08 -8.17 0.05
C GLN A 275 11.53 -9.44 0.74
N ARG A 276 10.99 -9.33 1.97
CA ARG A 276 10.31 -10.46 2.65
C ARG A 276 9.09 -10.92 1.87
N ILE A 277 8.29 -9.98 1.34
CA ILE A 277 7.13 -10.29 0.50
C ILE A 277 7.56 -11.05 -0.76
N LYS A 278 8.60 -10.57 -1.45
CA LYS A 278 9.13 -11.25 -2.64
C LYS A 278 9.57 -12.67 -2.34
N THR A 279 10.34 -12.87 -1.27
CA THR A 279 10.79 -14.20 -0.83
C THR A 279 9.62 -15.10 -0.42
N TRP A 280 8.65 -14.53 0.30
CA TRP A 280 7.45 -15.25 0.72
C TRP A 280 6.62 -15.71 -0.47
N MET A 281 6.41 -14.86 -1.48
CA MET A 281 5.69 -15.23 -2.70
C MET A 281 6.42 -16.30 -3.50
N ALA A 282 7.74 -16.22 -3.64
CA ALA A 282 8.54 -17.24 -4.32
C ALA A 282 8.43 -18.61 -3.62
N ASN A 283 8.42 -18.63 -2.28
CA ASN A 283 8.27 -19.86 -1.51
C ASN A 283 6.85 -20.46 -1.62
N THR A 284 5.81 -19.61 -1.57
CA THR A 284 4.41 -20.07 -1.68
C THR A 284 4.04 -20.52 -3.08
N SER A 285 4.69 -20.00 -4.11
CA SER A 285 4.49 -20.42 -5.51
C SER A 285 5.23 -21.73 -5.84
N ASN A 286 6.14 -22.20 -4.99
CA ASN A 286 6.89 -23.44 -5.23
C ASN A 286 6.05 -24.67 -4.84
N PRO A 287 5.76 -25.62 -5.77
CA PRO A 287 4.96 -26.83 -5.50
C PRO A 287 5.49 -27.67 -4.33
N ARG A 288 6.78 -27.62 -4.03
CA ARG A 288 7.39 -28.36 -2.91
C ARG A 288 6.88 -27.91 -1.53
N PHE A 289 6.37 -26.68 -1.41
CA PHE A 289 5.82 -26.13 -0.16
C PHE A 289 4.29 -26.30 -0.05
N GLN A 290 3.61 -26.62 -1.17
CA GLN A 290 2.17 -26.85 -1.17
C GLN A 290 1.78 -28.26 -0.63
N VAL A 291 2.72 -29.20 -0.53
CA VAL A 291 2.47 -30.59 -0.11
C VAL A 291 2.35 -30.74 1.42
N SER A 292 2.67 -29.74 2.21
CA SER A 292 2.62 -29.78 3.69
C SER A 292 1.26 -29.44 4.32
N ILE A 293 0.20 -29.27 3.50
CA ILE A 293 -1.14 -28.87 3.98
C ILE A 293 -2.20 -29.94 3.55
N ARG A 294 -1.87 -31.23 3.70
CA ARG A 294 -2.86 -32.30 3.64
C ARG A 294 -2.94 -33.02 4.97
#